data_5b1e1615f24a0a11b313de449ca490d6
#
_entry.id   5b1e1615f24a0a11b313de449ca490d6
#
_cell.length_a   1.000
_cell.length_b   1.000
_cell.length_c   1.000
_cell.angle_alpha   90.00
_cell.angle_beta   90.00
_cell.angle_gamma   90.00
#
_symmetry.space_group_name_H-M   'P 1'
#
loop_
_entity.id
_entity.type
_entity.pdbx_description
1 polymer ?
#
loop_
_entity_poly.entity_id
_entity_poly.type
_entity_poly.pdbx_seq_one_letter_code
_entity_poly.pdbx_strand_id
1 'polypeptide(L)'
;KKQYYNAEFWIEKISESDSLLLKRSDISALNSETYQKMKSSQKEDQYQIFEKMPDKLTLKEIKEKFALCSAEEDFPVGDFFNKKGIRITDAEKKEIIDNTNLEKIEADNFKYGLTVRRSSIRDFPTDTVFARSPEHTDVDMMQLTAISPAEPAVILHESRDKKWYYVQTGIYSGWIKKKDTAAVDNAGVVEQYLQKPYLITAESRVSTEPDPFAEN
;
A
#
# COMPACT_ATOMS: atom_id res chain seq x y z
N LYS A 1 -4.69 28.76 21.47
CA LYS A 1 -4.64 27.60 20.56
C LYS A 1 -4.01 27.93 19.21
N LYS A 2 -4.22 29.16 18.63
CA LYS A 2 -3.66 29.53 17.30
C LYS A 2 -2.12 29.59 17.27
N GLN A 3 -1.47 29.94 18.39
CA GLN A 3 0.00 30.00 18.47
C GLN A 3 0.71 28.65 18.19
N TYR A 4 0.05 27.53 18.47
CA TYR A 4 0.63 26.21 18.26
C TYR A 4 0.69 25.78 16.77
N TYR A 5 0.06 26.56 15.88
CA TYR A 5 0.13 26.36 14.43
C TYR A 5 1.24 27.18 13.78
N ASN A 6 1.97 27.99 14.56
CA ASN A 6 3.10 28.77 14.07
C ASN A 6 4.40 28.03 14.39
N ALA A 7 5.22 27.79 13.37
CA ALA A 7 6.52 27.16 13.52
C ALA A 7 7.46 27.94 14.45
N GLU A 8 7.45 29.24 14.38
CA GLU A 8 8.25 30.13 15.24
C GLU A 8 8.02 29.87 16.73
N PHE A 9 6.76 29.66 17.13
CA PHE A 9 6.43 29.29 18.51
C PHE A 9 7.18 28.06 19.03
N TRP A 10 7.43 27.09 18.18
CA TRP A 10 8.14 25.87 18.54
C TRP A 10 9.64 26.06 18.45
N ILE A 11 10.12 26.79 17.45
CA ILE A 11 11.54 27.10 17.25
C ILE A 11 12.10 27.87 18.44
N GLU A 12 11.37 28.89 18.95
CA GLU A 12 11.75 29.66 20.13
C GLU A 12 11.89 28.84 21.42
N LYS A 13 11.29 27.64 21.48
CA LYS A 13 11.39 26.75 22.64
C LYS A 13 12.58 25.81 22.57
N ILE A 14 13.29 25.78 21.47
CA ILE A 14 14.46 24.93 21.27
C ILE A 14 15.70 25.78 21.46
N SER A 15 16.52 25.46 22.47
CA SER A 15 17.71 26.24 22.82
C SER A 15 18.80 26.23 21.72
N GLU A 16 18.82 25.21 20.86
CA GLU A 16 19.82 25.02 19.81
C GLU A 16 19.12 24.55 18.51
N SER A 17 18.28 25.43 17.93
CA SER A 17 17.45 25.10 16.78
C SER A 17 18.23 24.65 15.54
N ASP A 18 19.47 25.10 15.39
CA ASP A 18 20.33 24.81 14.23
C ASP A 18 21.30 23.66 14.51
N SER A 19 21.28 23.05 15.69
CA SER A 19 22.12 21.89 15.99
C SER A 19 21.63 20.65 15.28
N LEU A 20 22.56 19.86 14.72
CA LEU A 20 22.23 18.56 14.15
C LEU A 20 21.84 17.59 15.26
N LEU A 21 20.57 17.13 15.24
CA LEU A 21 20.08 16.09 16.15
C LEU A 21 20.79 14.76 15.94
N LEU A 22 21.04 14.39 14.69
CA LEU A 22 21.69 13.15 14.29
C LEU A 22 22.71 13.41 13.18
N LYS A 23 23.86 12.81 13.27
CA LYS A 23 24.83 12.77 12.15
C LYS A 23 24.40 11.70 11.14
N ARG A 24 24.92 11.79 9.92
CA ARG A 24 24.63 10.79 8.87
C ARG A 24 24.96 9.36 9.30
N SER A 25 26.04 9.17 10.08
CA SER A 25 26.41 7.88 10.67
C SER A 25 25.32 7.34 11.60
N ASP A 26 24.74 8.21 12.43
CA ASP A 26 23.74 7.84 13.43
C ASP A 26 22.42 7.46 12.76
N ILE A 27 22.04 8.20 11.70
CA ILE A 27 20.88 7.87 10.85
C ILE A 27 21.08 6.51 10.18
N SER A 28 22.28 6.26 9.63
CA SER A 28 22.60 4.98 8.99
C SER A 28 22.56 3.82 9.97
N ALA A 29 23.09 4.00 11.19
CA ALA A 29 23.04 3.00 12.25
C ALA A 29 21.60 2.74 12.70
N LEU A 30 20.79 3.79 12.92
CA LEU A 30 19.38 3.68 13.31
C LEU A 30 18.56 2.94 12.23
N ASN A 31 18.77 3.27 10.96
CA ASN A 31 18.08 2.60 9.86
C ASN A 31 18.45 1.11 9.79
N SER A 32 19.75 0.78 9.95
CA SER A 32 20.21 -0.60 9.96
C SER A 32 19.61 -1.39 11.16
N GLU A 33 19.61 -0.80 12.34
CA GLU A 33 19.03 -1.42 13.51
C GLU A 33 17.51 -1.64 13.37
N THR A 34 16.81 -0.63 12.87
CA THR A 34 15.37 -0.71 12.58
C THR A 34 15.08 -1.81 11.57
N TYR A 35 15.85 -1.87 10.49
CA TYR A 35 15.72 -2.91 9.48
C TYR A 35 15.93 -4.32 10.07
N GLN A 36 16.98 -4.52 10.88
CA GLN A 36 17.23 -5.82 11.52
C GLN A 36 16.13 -6.20 12.51
N LYS A 37 15.60 -5.24 13.26
CA LYS A 37 14.46 -5.46 14.16
C LYS A 37 13.20 -5.84 13.39
N MET A 38 12.90 -5.14 12.30
CA MET A 38 11.78 -5.47 11.44
C MET A 38 11.95 -6.88 10.85
N LYS A 39 13.14 -7.23 10.40
CA LYS A 39 13.45 -8.56 9.84
C LYS A 39 13.33 -9.67 10.88
N SER A 40 13.79 -9.44 12.11
CA SER A 40 13.72 -10.42 13.19
C SER A 40 12.34 -10.56 13.84
N SER A 41 11.54 -9.51 13.78
CA SER A 41 10.15 -9.50 14.27
C SER A 41 9.14 -10.02 13.24
N GLN A 42 9.58 -10.35 12.03
CA GLN A 42 8.77 -11.03 11.03
C GLN A 42 8.36 -12.43 11.55
N LYS A 43 7.42 -12.43 12.48
CA LYS A 43 6.54 -13.56 12.67
C LYS A 43 5.67 -13.62 11.41
N GLU A 44 6.17 -14.39 10.50
CA GLU A 44 5.54 -15.11 9.41
C GLU A 44 4.58 -14.36 8.46
N ASP A 45 3.83 -13.30 8.84
CA ASP A 45 2.59 -13.09 8.11
C ASP A 45 2.25 -11.69 7.61
N GLN A 46 2.82 -10.60 8.11
CA GLN A 46 2.30 -9.26 7.74
C GLN A 46 3.29 -8.32 7.04
N TYR A 47 4.59 -8.44 7.27
CA TYR A 47 5.58 -7.52 6.72
C TYR A 47 6.70 -8.30 6.04
N GLN A 48 6.67 -8.43 4.73
CA GLN A 48 7.79 -8.98 3.99
C GLN A 48 8.58 -7.84 3.36
N ILE A 49 9.71 -7.51 3.94
CA ILE A 49 10.68 -6.64 3.28
C ILE A 49 11.28 -7.45 2.13
N PHE A 50 11.06 -7.01 0.91
CA PHE A 50 11.73 -7.60 -0.22
C PHE A 50 13.19 -7.16 -0.24
N GLU A 51 14.12 -8.01 0.19
CA GLU A 51 15.53 -7.83 -0.11
C GLU A 51 15.80 -8.07 -1.61
N LYS A 52 15.03 -8.98 -2.19
CA LYS A 52 15.03 -9.31 -3.60
C LYS A 52 13.61 -9.72 -4.00
N MET A 53 13.20 -9.35 -5.21
CA MET A 53 11.93 -9.82 -5.76
C MET A 53 11.94 -11.35 -5.85
N PRO A 54 10.86 -12.03 -5.43
CA PRO A 54 10.81 -13.50 -5.49
C PRO A 54 10.86 -13.97 -6.94
N ASP A 55 11.73 -14.93 -7.22
CA ASP A 55 11.83 -15.53 -8.56
C ASP A 55 10.77 -16.62 -8.76
N LYS A 56 10.28 -17.23 -7.66
CA LYS A 56 9.27 -18.31 -7.67
C LYS A 56 8.42 -18.20 -6.40
N LEU A 57 7.14 -18.48 -6.56
CA LEU A 57 6.20 -18.63 -5.46
C LEU A 57 5.37 -19.88 -5.68
N THR A 58 5.25 -20.71 -4.67
CA THR A 58 4.36 -21.87 -4.70
C THR A 58 2.91 -21.44 -4.51
N LEU A 59 1.98 -22.27 -5.01
CA LEU A 59 0.54 -22.02 -4.79
C LEU A 59 0.19 -21.95 -3.30
N LYS A 60 0.90 -22.69 -2.46
CA LYS A 60 0.72 -22.67 -1.01
C LYS A 60 1.10 -21.30 -0.44
N GLU A 61 2.28 -20.78 -0.77
CA GLU A 61 2.74 -19.45 -0.33
C GLU A 61 1.82 -18.33 -0.80
N ILE A 62 1.32 -18.43 -2.04
CA ILE A 62 0.34 -17.45 -2.56
C ILE A 62 -0.96 -17.51 -1.74
N LYS A 63 -1.51 -18.71 -1.51
CA LYS A 63 -2.74 -18.89 -0.74
C LYS A 63 -2.62 -18.46 0.72
N GLU A 64 -1.47 -18.70 1.35
CA GLU A 64 -1.20 -18.23 2.71
C GLU A 64 -1.25 -16.71 2.79
N LYS A 65 -0.78 -16.00 1.76
CA LYS A 65 -0.86 -14.53 1.69
C LYS A 65 -2.31 -14.02 1.56
N PHE A 66 -3.16 -14.74 0.84
CA PHE A 66 -4.58 -14.42 0.74
C PHE A 66 -5.35 -14.71 2.03
N ALA A 67 -5.00 -15.77 2.74
CA ALA A 67 -5.65 -16.14 4.00
C ALA A 67 -5.53 -15.05 5.07
N LEU A 68 -4.61 -14.09 4.88
CA LEU A 68 -4.38 -13.00 5.83
C LEU A 68 -5.29 -11.78 5.63
N CYS A 69 -5.93 -11.63 4.48
CA CYS A 69 -6.67 -10.40 4.20
C CYS A 69 -7.70 -10.48 3.05
N SER A 70 -8.19 -11.65 2.67
CA SER A 70 -9.20 -11.73 1.59
C SER A 70 -10.01 -13.02 1.62
N ALA A 71 -9.92 -13.80 2.69
CA ALA A 71 -10.78 -14.97 2.86
C ALA A 71 -12.21 -14.53 3.16
N GLU A 72 -13.19 -15.31 2.71
CA GLU A 72 -14.61 -15.04 3.01
C GLU A 72 -14.86 -14.93 4.51
N GLU A 73 -14.13 -15.69 5.31
CA GLU A 73 -14.18 -15.72 6.78
C GLU A 73 -13.72 -14.38 7.40
N ASP A 74 -12.87 -13.62 6.70
CA ASP A 74 -12.35 -12.32 7.16
C ASP A 74 -13.25 -11.15 6.72
N PHE A 75 -14.28 -11.42 5.90
CA PHE A 75 -15.18 -10.36 5.47
C PHE A 75 -15.90 -9.76 6.68
N PRO A 76 -15.92 -8.42 6.82
CA PRO A 76 -16.46 -7.79 8.01
C PRO A 76 -17.90 -8.20 8.32
N VAL A 77 -18.11 -8.68 9.55
CA VAL A 77 -19.44 -9.10 10.03
C VAL A 77 -20.20 -7.89 10.57
N GLY A 78 -21.49 -7.82 10.26
CA GLY A 78 -22.41 -6.79 10.75
C GLY A 78 -22.96 -5.88 9.66
N ASP A 79 -23.66 -4.83 10.10
CA ASP A 79 -24.19 -3.81 9.21
C ASP A 79 -23.11 -2.78 8.87
N PHE A 80 -23.00 -2.51 7.58
CA PHE A 80 -22.11 -1.49 7.05
C PHE A 80 -22.87 -0.57 6.10
N PHE A 81 -22.38 0.64 5.98
CA PHE A 81 -22.99 1.71 5.20
C PHE A 81 -21.97 2.22 4.17
N ASN A 82 -22.46 2.47 2.96
CA ASN A 82 -21.64 3.06 1.92
C ASN A 82 -21.41 4.57 2.18
N LYS A 83 -20.65 5.22 1.32
CA LYS A 83 -20.32 6.65 1.43
C LYS A 83 -21.56 7.58 1.52
N LYS A 84 -22.74 7.11 1.09
CA LYS A 84 -24.00 7.88 1.14
C LYS A 84 -24.83 7.56 2.40
N GLY A 85 -24.31 6.75 3.32
CA GLY A 85 -25.06 6.29 4.49
C GLY A 85 -26.11 5.22 4.20
N ILE A 86 -26.08 4.60 3.01
CA ILE A 86 -26.99 3.53 2.63
C ILE A 86 -26.41 2.19 3.08
N ARG A 87 -27.24 1.37 3.73
CA ARG A 87 -26.84 0.03 4.19
C ARG A 87 -26.43 -0.85 3.02
N ILE A 88 -25.29 -1.49 3.14
CA ILE A 88 -24.76 -2.45 2.17
C ILE A 88 -25.49 -3.78 2.36
N THR A 89 -26.06 -4.28 1.29
CA THR A 89 -26.82 -5.53 1.28
C THR A 89 -25.91 -6.76 1.28
N ASP A 90 -26.44 -7.90 1.71
CA ASP A 90 -25.68 -9.16 1.67
C ASP A 90 -25.38 -9.61 0.23
N ALA A 91 -26.24 -9.23 -0.74
CA ALA A 91 -25.95 -9.46 -2.16
C ALA A 91 -24.73 -8.66 -2.64
N GLU A 92 -24.62 -7.37 -2.27
CA GLU A 92 -23.44 -6.55 -2.60
C GLU A 92 -22.19 -7.09 -1.92
N LYS A 93 -22.27 -7.54 -0.67
CA LYS A 93 -21.14 -8.18 0.03
C LYS A 93 -20.69 -9.43 -0.72
N LYS A 94 -21.63 -10.28 -1.12
CA LYS A 94 -21.34 -11.49 -1.88
C LYS A 94 -20.68 -11.18 -3.22
N GLU A 95 -21.13 -10.17 -3.96
CA GLU A 95 -20.50 -9.73 -5.22
C GLU A 95 -19.03 -9.32 -5.01
N ILE A 96 -18.72 -8.64 -3.90
CA ILE A 96 -17.36 -8.22 -3.57
C ILE A 96 -16.48 -9.45 -3.27
N ILE A 97 -16.99 -10.40 -2.48
CA ILE A 97 -16.29 -11.66 -2.19
C ILE A 97 -16.06 -12.44 -3.49
N ASP A 98 -17.10 -12.61 -4.30
CA ASP A 98 -17.02 -13.30 -5.58
C ASP A 98 -16.03 -12.63 -6.55
N ASN A 99 -15.84 -11.30 -6.43
CA ASN A 99 -14.89 -10.55 -7.25
C ASN A 99 -13.43 -10.85 -6.90
N THR A 100 -13.14 -11.40 -5.73
CA THR A 100 -11.78 -11.86 -5.37
C THR A 100 -11.28 -12.95 -6.30
N ASN A 101 -12.15 -13.80 -6.87
CA ASN A 101 -11.84 -14.85 -7.83
C ASN A 101 -10.82 -15.89 -7.32
N LEU A 102 -10.84 -16.15 -5.99
CA LEU A 102 -9.83 -16.98 -5.31
C LEU A 102 -9.80 -18.43 -5.80
N GLU A 103 -10.88 -18.92 -6.39
CA GLU A 103 -10.95 -20.25 -6.99
C GLU A 103 -10.03 -20.42 -8.22
N LYS A 104 -9.58 -19.30 -8.81
CA LYS A 104 -8.70 -19.27 -9.99
C LYS A 104 -7.27 -18.82 -9.71
N ILE A 105 -6.83 -18.94 -8.47
CA ILE A 105 -5.44 -18.67 -8.13
C ILE A 105 -4.54 -19.73 -8.78
N GLU A 106 -3.56 -19.28 -9.55
CA GLU A 106 -2.60 -20.13 -10.22
C GLU A 106 -1.20 -19.91 -9.65
N ALA A 107 -0.44 -20.99 -9.45
CA ALA A 107 0.99 -20.91 -9.22
C ALA A 107 1.69 -20.47 -10.52
N ASP A 108 2.83 -19.83 -10.40
CA ASP A 108 3.70 -19.42 -11.51
C ASP A 108 3.12 -18.34 -12.45
N ASN A 109 1.93 -17.79 -12.18
CA ASN A 109 1.32 -16.73 -12.98
C ASN A 109 1.39 -15.36 -12.29
N PHE A 110 2.34 -15.17 -11.41
CA PHE A 110 2.56 -13.87 -10.77
C PHE A 110 3.42 -12.95 -11.63
N LYS A 111 3.24 -11.65 -11.44
CA LYS A 111 3.95 -10.59 -12.14
C LYS A 111 4.58 -9.64 -11.15
N TYR A 112 5.37 -8.72 -11.65
CA TYR A 112 5.97 -7.66 -10.86
C TYR A 112 5.41 -6.33 -11.28
N GLY A 113 5.54 -5.32 -10.43
CA GLY A 113 5.08 -4.00 -10.79
C GLY A 113 5.63 -2.90 -9.91
N LEU A 114 5.32 -1.69 -10.34
CA LEU A 114 5.53 -0.47 -9.58
C LEU A 114 4.21 0.30 -9.53
N THR A 115 3.90 0.88 -8.40
CA THR A 115 2.81 1.84 -8.33
C THR A 115 3.16 3.08 -9.13
N VAL A 116 2.21 3.58 -9.94
CA VAL A 116 2.41 4.78 -10.78
C VAL A 116 1.80 6.03 -10.17
N ARG A 117 1.05 5.86 -9.08
CA ARG A 117 0.48 6.95 -8.28
C ARG A 117 0.23 6.49 -6.84
N ARG A 118 -0.05 7.45 -5.94
CA ARG A 118 -0.49 7.11 -4.60
C ARG A 118 -1.80 6.32 -4.67
N SER A 119 -1.83 5.15 -4.05
CA SER A 119 -2.94 4.20 -4.11
C SER A 119 -3.28 3.64 -2.74
N SER A 120 -4.55 3.31 -2.54
CA SER A 120 -5.01 2.57 -1.37
C SER A 120 -4.79 1.08 -1.58
N ILE A 121 -4.26 0.40 -0.57
CA ILE A 121 -4.35 -1.05 -0.44
C ILE A 121 -5.63 -1.36 0.33
N ARG A 122 -6.44 -2.24 -0.20
CA ARG A 122 -7.75 -2.60 0.32
C ARG A 122 -7.81 -4.08 0.67
N ASP A 123 -8.65 -4.41 1.61
CA ASP A 123 -8.89 -5.77 2.07
C ASP A 123 -9.61 -6.61 1.00
N PHE A 124 -10.54 -5.99 0.27
CA PHE A 124 -11.29 -6.59 -0.82
C PHE A 124 -11.29 -5.72 -2.08
N PRO A 125 -11.46 -6.32 -3.29
CA PRO A 125 -11.41 -5.61 -4.58
C PRO A 125 -12.68 -4.80 -4.84
N THR A 126 -12.88 -3.73 -4.08
CA THR A 126 -14.04 -2.85 -4.18
C THR A 126 -13.69 -1.39 -3.93
N ASP A 127 -14.39 -0.47 -4.59
CA ASP A 127 -14.37 0.96 -4.32
C ASP A 127 -15.41 1.37 -3.26
N THR A 128 -16.27 0.45 -2.88
CA THR A 128 -17.32 0.73 -1.89
C THR A 128 -16.70 1.00 -0.53
N VAL A 129 -17.07 2.12 0.07
CA VAL A 129 -16.73 2.45 1.45
C VAL A 129 -17.58 1.58 2.38
N PHE A 130 -16.94 1.02 3.40
CA PHE A 130 -17.60 0.24 4.46
C PHE A 130 -17.50 1.01 5.78
N ALA A 131 -18.47 1.86 6.04
CA ALA A 131 -18.58 2.60 7.29
C ALA A 131 -19.42 1.85 8.31
N ARG A 132 -19.09 1.98 9.60
CA ARG A 132 -19.87 1.36 10.69
C ARG A 132 -21.14 2.12 11.07
N SER A 133 -21.26 3.38 10.63
CA SER A 133 -22.40 4.25 10.92
C SER A 133 -22.80 5.02 9.67
N PRO A 134 -24.08 5.22 9.41
CA PRO A 134 -24.55 6.00 8.26
C PRO A 134 -24.22 7.50 8.39
N GLU A 135 -23.97 8.02 9.59
CA GLU A 135 -23.61 9.41 9.86
C GLU A 135 -22.10 9.66 9.76
N HIS A 136 -21.27 8.62 9.90
CA HIS A 136 -19.81 8.70 9.94
C HIS A 136 -19.20 7.82 8.84
N THR A 137 -19.28 8.29 7.60
CA THR A 137 -18.80 7.55 6.41
C THR A 137 -17.42 7.98 5.94
N ASP A 138 -16.67 8.68 6.76
CA ASP A 138 -15.31 9.15 6.53
C ASP A 138 -14.24 8.08 6.85
N VAL A 139 -14.59 7.07 7.63
CA VAL A 139 -13.73 5.92 7.93
C VAL A 139 -14.18 4.71 7.11
N ASP A 140 -13.26 4.24 6.26
CA ASP A 140 -13.49 3.08 5.40
C ASP A 140 -12.78 1.84 5.95
N MET A 141 -13.55 0.87 6.43
CA MET A 141 -13.04 -0.38 7.02
C MET A 141 -12.33 -1.28 5.98
N MET A 142 -12.59 -1.08 4.69
CA MET A 142 -11.90 -1.83 3.63
C MET A 142 -10.52 -1.28 3.29
N GLN A 143 -10.17 -0.08 3.75
CA GLN A 143 -8.87 0.50 3.48
C GLN A 143 -7.85 0.07 4.54
N LEU A 144 -6.89 -0.76 4.15
CA LEU A 144 -5.82 -1.23 5.03
C LEU A 144 -4.74 -0.15 5.21
N THR A 145 -4.25 0.38 4.09
CA THR A 145 -3.21 1.42 4.07
C THR A 145 -3.21 2.15 2.73
N ALA A 146 -2.27 3.08 2.58
CA ALA A 146 -1.99 3.72 1.30
C ALA A 146 -0.47 3.68 1.03
N ILE A 147 -0.12 3.45 -0.23
CA ILE A 147 1.27 3.37 -0.70
C ILE A 147 1.60 4.50 -1.65
N SER A 148 2.86 4.87 -1.67
CA SER A 148 3.39 5.94 -2.52
C SER A 148 3.62 5.47 -3.95
N PRO A 149 3.79 6.39 -4.93
CA PRO A 149 4.30 6.03 -6.25
C PRO A 149 5.68 5.37 -6.17
N ALA A 150 5.99 4.56 -7.16
CA ALA A 150 7.24 3.80 -7.30
C ALA A 150 7.47 2.74 -6.20
N GLU A 151 6.44 2.36 -5.47
CA GLU A 151 6.52 1.23 -4.55
C GLU A 151 6.55 -0.09 -5.33
N PRO A 152 7.56 -0.95 -5.12
CA PRO A 152 7.64 -2.25 -5.76
C PRO A 152 6.58 -3.20 -5.22
N ALA A 153 6.01 -3.99 -6.12
CA ALA A 153 4.97 -4.95 -5.79
C ALA A 153 5.15 -6.26 -6.55
N VAL A 154 4.83 -7.36 -5.89
CA VAL A 154 4.58 -8.66 -6.54
C VAL A 154 3.08 -8.78 -6.76
N ILE A 155 2.66 -8.95 -8.00
CA ILE A 155 1.27 -9.10 -8.39
C ILE A 155 0.95 -10.59 -8.37
N LEU A 156 0.16 -11.02 -7.40
CA LEU A 156 -0.12 -12.42 -7.11
C LEU A 156 -1.38 -12.93 -7.80
N HIS A 157 -2.35 -12.05 -8.05
CA HIS A 157 -3.65 -12.43 -8.60
C HIS A 157 -4.39 -11.25 -9.20
N GLU A 158 -5.41 -11.54 -10.01
CA GLU A 158 -6.28 -10.54 -10.64
C GLU A 158 -7.75 -10.81 -10.26
N SER A 159 -8.51 -9.77 -9.92
CA SER A 159 -9.93 -9.86 -9.64
C SER A 159 -10.74 -10.33 -10.86
N ARG A 160 -11.95 -10.87 -10.62
CA ARG A 160 -12.85 -11.36 -11.68
C ARG A 160 -13.20 -10.28 -12.70
N ASP A 161 -13.42 -9.05 -12.24
CA ASP A 161 -13.74 -7.89 -13.10
C ASP A 161 -12.51 -7.29 -13.79
N LYS A 162 -11.31 -7.82 -13.52
CA LYS A 162 -10.01 -7.39 -14.06
C LYS A 162 -9.65 -5.93 -13.77
N LYS A 163 -10.20 -5.34 -12.72
CA LYS A 163 -9.91 -3.96 -12.32
C LYS A 163 -8.93 -3.87 -11.16
N TRP A 164 -8.64 -4.98 -10.48
CA TRP A 164 -7.81 -5.04 -9.29
C TRP A 164 -6.74 -6.10 -9.41
N TYR A 165 -5.59 -5.80 -8.81
CA TYR A 165 -4.55 -6.77 -8.53
C TYR A 165 -4.47 -7.03 -7.04
N TYR A 166 -4.34 -8.29 -6.65
CA TYR A 166 -3.87 -8.61 -5.32
C TYR A 166 -2.35 -8.56 -5.34
N VAL A 167 -1.79 -7.69 -4.51
CA VAL A 167 -0.35 -7.43 -4.50
C VAL A 167 0.24 -7.67 -3.13
N GLN A 168 1.51 -8.04 -3.12
CA GLN A 168 2.37 -7.91 -1.98
C GLN A 168 3.38 -6.80 -2.23
N THR A 169 3.45 -5.84 -1.31
CA THR A 169 4.48 -4.80 -1.25
C THR A 169 5.44 -5.08 -0.11
N GLY A 170 6.47 -4.26 0.05
CA GLY A 170 7.40 -4.37 1.18
C GLY A 170 6.77 -4.18 2.55
N ILE A 171 5.60 -3.57 2.63
CA ILE A 171 4.95 -3.23 3.90
C ILE A 171 3.57 -3.86 4.10
N TYR A 172 2.90 -4.29 3.03
CA TYR A 172 1.52 -4.79 3.11
C TYR A 172 1.13 -5.67 1.94
N SER A 173 0.14 -6.56 2.15
CA SER A 173 -0.56 -7.29 1.09
C SER A 173 -2.01 -6.84 1.01
N GLY A 174 -2.60 -6.88 -0.18
CA GLY A 174 -4.00 -6.54 -0.39
C GLY A 174 -4.30 -6.13 -1.83
N TRP A 175 -5.50 -5.62 -2.04
CA TRP A 175 -6.00 -5.25 -3.37
C TRP A 175 -5.69 -3.81 -3.73
N ILE A 176 -5.08 -3.62 -4.90
CA ILE A 176 -4.80 -2.31 -5.49
C ILE A 176 -5.47 -2.21 -6.86
N LYS A 177 -5.85 -1.01 -7.27
CA LYS A 177 -6.38 -0.81 -8.62
C LYS A 177 -5.33 -1.09 -9.67
N LYS A 178 -5.69 -1.90 -10.66
CA LYS A 178 -4.83 -2.24 -11.79
C LYS A 178 -4.28 -1.01 -12.52
N LYS A 179 -5.10 0.02 -12.72
CA LYS A 179 -4.71 1.29 -13.35
C LYS A 179 -3.66 2.09 -12.58
N ASP A 180 -3.43 1.75 -11.32
CA ASP A 180 -2.48 2.43 -10.44
C ASP A 180 -1.14 1.68 -10.36
N THR A 181 -0.99 0.61 -11.16
CA THR A 181 0.19 -0.27 -11.16
C THR A 181 0.68 -0.48 -12.59
N ALA A 182 1.96 -0.24 -12.83
CA ALA A 182 2.65 -0.67 -14.05
C ALA A 182 3.16 -2.09 -13.84
N ALA A 183 2.59 -3.07 -14.55
CA ALA A 183 2.94 -4.48 -14.44
C ALA A 183 3.96 -4.89 -15.49
N VAL A 184 4.90 -5.75 -15.09
CA VAL A 184 5.93 -6.36 -15.93
C VAL A 184 6.10 -7.84 -15.57
N ASP A 185 6.55 -8.63 -16.54
CA ASP A 185 6.74 -10.08 -16.33
C ASP A 185 8.15 -10.42 -15.78
N ASN A 186 9.04 -9.43 -15.65
CA ASN A 186 10.42 -9.63 -15.23
C ASN A 186 10.79 -8.75 -14.03
N ALA A 187 11.19 -9.38 -12.93
CA ALA A 187 11.66 -8.72 -11.72
C ALA A 187 12.80 -7.72 -11.98
N GLY A 188 13.74 -8.08 -12.84
CA GLY A 188 14.91 -7.25 -13.17
C GLY A 188 14.55 -5.86 -13.71
N VAL A 189 13.39 -5.70 -14.35
CA VAL A 189 12.90 -4.38 -14.80
C VAL A 189 12.61 -3.48 -13.61
N VAL A 190 11.94 -4.03 -12.59
CA VAL A 190 11.62 -3.30 -11.34
C VAL A 190 12.90 -2.98 -10.57
N GLU A 191 13.79 -3.97 -10.43
CA GLU A 191 15.06 -3.81 -9.73
C GLU A 191 15.96 -2.74 -10.38
N GLN A 192 16.07 -2.75 -11.71
CA GLN A 192 16.80 -1.73 -12.46
C GLN A 192 16.20 -0.34 -12.28
N TYR A 193 14.86 -0.24 -12.24
CA TYR A 193 14.20 1.05 -12.01
C TYR A 193 14.53 1.59 -10.62
N LEU A 194 14.53 0.74 -9.58
CA LEU A 194 14.83 1.13 -8.21
C LEU A 194 16.30 1.54 -8.00
N GLN A 195 17.22 1.10 -8.87
CA GLN A 195 18.64 1.48 -8.84
C GLN A 195 18.91 2.83 -9.53
N LYS A 196 17.95 3.40 -10.26
CA LYS A 196 18.14 4.69 -10.93
C LYS A 196 18.29 5.81 -9.90
N PRO A 197 19.05 6.87 -10.23
CA PRO A 197 19.07 8.08 -9.41
C PRO A 197 17.65 8.64 -9.22
N TYR A 198 17.37 9.08 -8.03
CA TYR A 198 16.09 9.69 -7.69
C TYR A 198 16.28 11.00 -6.93
N LEU A 199 15.28 11.86 -6.99
CA LEU A 199 15.19 13.06 -6.19
C LEU A 199 14.16 12.84 -5.06
N ILE A 200 14.50 13.32 -3.88
CA ILE A 200 13.59 13.32 -2.74
C ILE A 200 13.11 14.76 -2.54
N THR A 201 11.79 14.95 -2.48
CA THR A 201 11.22 16.23 -2.07
C THR A 201 11.40 16.39 -0.56
N ALA A 202 12.10 17.44 -0.14
CA ALA A 202 12.33 17.77 1.27
C ALA A 202 11.33 18.81 1.80
N GLU A 203 10.48 19.34 0.95
CA GLU A 203 9.48 20.33 1.28
C GLU A 203 8.08 19.70 1.44
N SER A 204 7.27 20.29 2.30
CA SER A 204 5.88 19.85 2.51
C SER A 204 5.00 20.06 1.27
N ARG A 205 5.38 20.98 0.40
CA ARG A 205 4.72 21.27 -0.87
C ARG A 205 5.74 21.70 -1.91
N VAL A 206 5.76 20.99 -3.02
CA VAL A 206 6.59 21.32 -4.20
C VAL A 206 5.66 21.61 -5.38
N SER A 207 5.87 22.74 -6.04
CA SER A 207 5.24 23.06 -7.32
C SER A 207 6.24 22.80 -8.42
N THR A 208 5.84 22.03 -9.42
CA THR A 208 6.63 21.80 -10.64
C THR A 208 6.06 22.66 -11.76
N GLU A 209 6.92 23.12 -12.65
CA GLU A 209 6.44 23.74 -13.88
C GLU A 209 5.86 22.67 -14.81
N PRO A 210 4.87 23.04 -15.66
CA PRO A 210 4.37 22.12 -16.69
C PRO A 210 5.50 21.66 -17.58
N ASP A 211 5.51 20.39 -17.96
CA ASP A 211 6.43 19.87 -18.95
C ASP A 211 6.14 20.55 -20.31
N PRO A 212 7.08 21.33 -20.87
CA PRO A 212 6.87 22.03 -22.14
C PRO A 212 6.72 21.08 -23.33
N PHE A 213 7.04 19.78 -23.15
CA PHE A 213 6.92 18.74 -24.17
C PHE A 213 5.76 17.79 -23.93
N ALA A 214 4.99 17.97 -22.84
CA ALA A 214 3.77 17.19 -22.65
C ALA A 214 2.70 17.63 -23.65
N GLU A 215 2.30 16.75 -24.54
CA GLU A 215 1.14 16.95 -25.38
C GLU A 215 -0.13 17.04 -24.49
N ASN A 216 -0.92 18.11 -24.66
CA ASN A 216 -2.18 18.35 -23.93
C ASN A 216 -3.28 17.36 -24.34
#